data_186b6a507aa206bd3c4735d8c40d55a2
#
_entry.id   186b6a507aa206bd3c4735d8c40d55a2
#
_cell.length_a   1.000
_cell.length_b   1.000
_cell.length_c   1.000
_cell.angle_alpha   90.00
_cell.angle_beta   90.00
_cell.angle_gamma   90.00
#
_symmetry.space_group_name_H-M   'P 1'
#
loop_
_entity.id
_entity.type
_entity.pdbx_description
1 polymer ?
#
loop_
_entity_poly.entity_id
_entity_poly.type
_entity_poly.pdbx_seq_one_letter_code
_entity_poly.pdbx_strand_id
1 'polypeptide(L)'
;MKLRKLTAALLAALLLVCSVSALADVKIGVPNDTTNEARALRLLEYNGILELNAEAGQTATKADVLTEGIEIVEVEAAMLPNLLPDLDYAVMNLNFVLDAVNAGIEIDDPLLLEDEANYLPNANVIAVKGENADADLTKALVAALQSQQVKDFIAQTYHGAVLSVVDNPTDGYDPDVDYDALAGQTLVVEATPTPHSEILNSVVVGILAEKDITLQVVDVSNYTQENPDVDAGTAYANYFQHQPYLDDYVKETGGNVVTVAIVHTEPMGLYGGKQADLSALGK
;
A
#
# COMPACT_ATOMS: atom_id res chain seq x y z
N MET A 1 23.39 -58.02 -35.80
CA MET A 1 22.11 -57.81 -35.09
C MET A 1 22.26 -57.29 -33.64
N LYS A 2 23.27 -57.69 -32.90
CA LYS A 2 23.47 -57.24 -31.49
C LYS A 2 23.93 -55.78 -31.34
N LEU A 3 24.72 -55.24 -32.29
CA LEU A 3 25.23 -53.86 -32.22
C LEU A 3 24.14 -52.81 -32.48
N ARG A 4 23.17 -53.09 -33.36
CA ARG A 4 22.02 -52.17 -33.64
C ARG A 4 21.01 -52.06 -32.47
N LYS A 5 20.94 -53.10 -31.62
CA LYS A 5 20.07 -53.08 -30.43
C LYS A 5 20.69 -52.31 -29.26
N LEU A 6 22.04 -52.28 -29.18
CA LEU A 6 22.73 -51.48 -28.16
C LEU A 6 22.67 -49.97 -28.45
N THR A 7 22.78 -49.58 -29.73
CA THR A 7 22.70 -48.16 -30.11
C THR A 7 21.29 -47.62 -29.96
N ALA A 8 20.23 -48.44 -30.21
CA ALA A 8 18.84 -48.02 -29.98
C ALA A 8 18.52 -47.88 -28.49
N ALA A 9 19.08 -48.74 -27.63
CA ALA A 9 18.90 -48.64 -26.17
C ALA A 9 19.64 -47.44 -25.55
N LEU A 10 20.84 -47.09 -26.08
CA LEU A 10 21.56 -45.89 -25.63
C LEU A 10 20.87 -44.58 -26.09
N LEU A 11 20.27 -44.53 -27.31
CA LEU A 11 19.51 -43.37 -27.77
C LEU A 11 18.19 -43.20 -26.99
N ALA A 12 17.52 -44.31 -26.62
CA ALA A 12 16.30 -44.27 -25.80
C ALA A 12 16.61 -43.83 -24.36
N ALA A 13 17.77 -44.23 -23.78
CA ALA A 13 18.20 -43.75 -22.46
C ALA A 13 18.64 -42.29 -22.46
N LEU A 14 19.20 -41.78 -23.58
CA LEU A 14 19.57 -40.34 -23.70
C LEU A 14 18.34 -39.42 -23.90
N LEU A 15 17.24 -39.96 -24.43
CA LEU A 15 16.00 -39.20 -24.59
C LEU A 15 15.11 -39.17 -23.31
N LEU A 16 15.40 -40.03 -22.33
CA LEU A 16 14.69 -40.04 -21.05
C LEU A 16 15.29 -39.08 -20.00
N VAL A 17 16.41 -38.42 -20.27
CA VAL A 17 17.12 -37.53 -19.34
C VAL A 17 16.78 -36.03 -19.59
N CYS A 18 16.03 -35.72 -20.67
CA CYS A 18 15.73 -34.32 -21.03
C CYS A 18 14.26 -33.90 -20.93
N SER A 19 13.46 -34.60 -20.15
CA SER A 19 12.20 -34.03 -19.70
C SER A 19 12.32 -33.57 -18.23
N VAL A 20 13.26 -32.68 -17.97
CA VAL A 20 13.03 -31.69 -16.93
C VAL A 20 11.92 -30.80 -17.54
N SER A 21 10.67 -31.11 -17.19
CA SER A 21 9.62 -30.11 -17.30
C SER A 21 10.14 -28.91 -16.55
N ALA A 22 10.54 -27.84 -17.26
CA ALA A 22 10.62 -26.56 -16.63
C ALA A 22 9.21 -26.35 -16.04
N LEU A 23 9.07 -26.51 -14.72
CA LEU A 23 7.90 -26.05 -14.03
C LEU A 23 7.80 -24.57 -14.42
N ALA A 24 6.65 -24.14 -14.90
CA ALA A 24 6.46 -22.72 -15.15
C ALA A 24 6.73 -21.99 -13.83
N ASP A 25 7.45 -20.88 -13.90
CA ASP A 25 7.75 -20.07 -12.72
C ASP A 25 6.41 -19.64 -12.07
N VAL A 26 6.39 -19.62 -10.75
CA VAL A 26 5.26 -19.11 -9.97
C VAL A 26 5.23 -17.59 -10.13
N LYS A 27 4.13 -17.05 -10.64
CA LYS A 27 3.96 -15.62 -10.89
C LYS A 27 3.42 -14.91 -9.66
N ILE A 28 4.21 -13.99 -9.12
CA ILE A 28 3.79 -13.15 -8.00
C ILE A 28 3.74 -11.69 -8.46
N GLY A 29 2.52 -11.11 -8.46
CA GLY A 29 2.33 -9.68 -8.71
C GLY A 29 2.77 -8.84 -7.52
N VAL A 30 3.44 -7.72 -7.79
CA VAL A 30 3.85 -6.75 -6.77
C VAL A 30 3.60 -5.32 -7.29
N PRO A 31 3.42 -4.30 -6.42
CA PRO A 31 3.39 -2.90 -6.83
C PRO A 31 4.67 -2.51 -7.58
N ASN A 32 4.56 -1.61 -8.55
CA ASN A 32 5.69 -1.17 -9.38
C ASN A 32 6.34 0.14 -8.91
N ASP A 33 5.87 0.73 -7.83
CA ASP A 33 6.54 1.87 -7.21
C ASP A 33 7.64 1.40 -6.27
N THR A 34 8.73 2.17 -6.21
CA THR A 34 9.99 1.82 -5.53
C THR A 34 9.79 1.32 -4.10
N THR A 35 8.93 1.97 -3.33
CA THR A 35 8.78 1.71 -1.89
C THR A 35 7.85 0.54 -1.62
N ASN A 36 6.72 0.42 -2.35
CA ASN A 36 5.81 -0.71 -2.17
C ASN A 36 6.32 -1.98 -2.84
N GLU A 37 7.09 -1.91 -3.96
CA GLU A 37 7.80 -3.07 -4.50
C GLU A 37 8.75 -3.64 -3.44
N ALA A 38 9.62 -2.80 -2.87
CA ALA A 38 10.56 -3.22 -1.84
C ALA A 38 9.85 -3.81 -0.62
N ARG A 39 8.75 -3.19 -0.17
CA ARG A 39 7.91 -3.66 0.94
C ARG A 39 7.32 -5.04 0.64
N ALA A 40 6.78 -5.25 -0.57
CA ALA A 40 6.23 -6.52 -1.02
C ALA A 40 7.29 -7.63 -1.06
N LEU A 41 8.46 -7.34 -1.61
CA LEU A 41 9.57 -8.29 -1.67
C LEU A 41 10.07 -8.66 -0.26
N ARG A 42 10.11 -7.71 0.67
CA ARG A 42 10.46 -7.97 2.08
C ARG A 42 9.42 -8.85 2.78
N LEU A 43 8.12 -8.65 2.54
CA LEU A 43 7.08 -9.55 3.06
C LEU A 43 7.34 -10.99 2.63
N LEU A 44 7.67 -11.21 1.36
CA LEU A 44 7.98 -12.54 0.82
C LEU A 44 9.27 -13.12 1.43
N GLU A 45 10.32 -12.30 1.59
CA GLU A 45 11.59 -12.70 2.20
C GLU A 45 11.42 -13.10 3.67
N TYR A 46 10.75 -12.29 4.49
CA TYR A 46 10.50 -12.57 5.92
C TYR A 46 9.73 -13.88 6.12
N ASN A 47 8.87 -14.22 5.19
CA ASN A 47 8.15 -15.50 5.20
C ASN A 47 8.95 -16.64 4.53
N GLY A 48 10.20 -16.39 4.12
CA GLY A 48 11.09 -17.37 3.52
C GLY A 48 10.60 -17.89 2.17
N ILE A 49 9.80 -17.12 1.43
CA ILE A 49 9.30 -17.45 0.09
C ILE A 49 10.39 -17.19 -0.94
N LEU A 50 11.11 -16.08 -0.79
CA LEU A 50 12.24 -15.74 -1.65
C LEU A 50 13.44 -15.27 -0.81
N GLU A 51 14.58 -15.17 -1.45
CA GLU A 51 15.81 -14.61 -0.92
C GLU A 51 16.18 -13.38 -1.75
N LEU A 52 16.52 -12.28 -1.07
CA LEU A 52 17.00 -11.05 -1.71
C LEU A 52 18.50 -10.90 -1.57
N ASN A 53 19.10 -10.18 -2.50
CA ASN A 53 20.48 -9.74 -2.37
C ASN A 53 20.65 -8.92 -1.09
N ALA A 54 21.60 -9.30 -0.24
CA ALA A 54 21.82 -8.65 1.07
C ALA A 54 22.13 -7.13 0.97
N GLU A 55 22.54 -6.65 -0.21
CA GLU A 55 22.85 -5.24 -0.47
C GLU A 55 21.64 -4.42 -0.95
N ALA A 56 20.47 -5.07 -1.21
CA ALA A 56 19.27 -4.42 -1.77
C ALA A 56 18.66 -3.32 -0.89
N GLY A 57 18.93 -3.32 0.42
CA GLY A 57 18.50 -2.26 1.35
C GLY A 57 16.98 -2.05 1.39
N GLN A 58 16.57 -0.79 1.51
CA GLN A 58 15.17 -0.35 1.59
C GLN A 58 14.52 -0.18 0.19
N THR A 59 15.29 -0.33 -0.88
CA THR A 59 14.85 -0.13 -2.28
C THR A 59 15.03 -1.42 -3.09
N ALA A 60 14.79 -2.58 -2.47
CA ALA A 60 14.85 -3.88 -3.16
C ALA A 60 13.89 -3.90 -4.36
N THR A 61 14.37 -4.44 -5.47
CA THR A 61 13.61 -4.60 -6.71
C THR A 61 13.60 -6.06 -7.15
N LYS A 62 12.83 -6.43 -8.15
CA LYS A 62 12.85 -7.79 -8.71
C LYS A 62 14.26 -8.22 -9.16
N ALA A 63 15.15 -7.27 -9.51
CA ALA A 63 16.53 -7.58 -9.89
C ALA A 63 17.37 -8.12 -8.72
N ASP A 64 16.94 -7.89 -7.49
CA ASP A 64 17.58 -8.35 -6.26
C ASP A 64 17.10 -9.73 -5.81
N VAL A 65 16.10 -10.32 -6.49
CA VAL A 65 15.57 -11.65 -6.17
C VAL A 65 16.55 -12.72 -6.62
N LEU A 66 17.01 -13.56 -5.69
CA LEU A 66 17.97 -14.64 -5.92
C LEU A 66 17.31 -16.01 -6.10
N THR A 67 16.03 -16.13 -5.74
CA THR A 67 15.27 -17.39 -5.78
C THR A 67 14.86 -17.74 -7.21
N GLU A 68 15.22 -18.95 -7.68
CA GLU A 68 14.78 -19.47 -8.95
C GLU A 68 13.35 -20.05 -8.88
N GLY A 69 12.62 -20.05 -9.99
CA GLY A 69 11.26 -20.60 -10.09
C GLY A 69 10.16 -19.64 -9.62
N ILE A 70 10.51 -18.39 -9.31
CA ILE A 70 9.57 -17.30 -9.01
C ILE A 70 9.76 -16.19 -10.04
N GLU A 71 8.68 -15.78 -10.70
CA GLU A 71 8.63 -14.62 -11.58
C GLU A 71 7.92 -13.46 -10.87
N ILE A 72 8.64 -12.39 -10.57
CA ILE A 72 8.06 -11.15 -10.02
C ILE A 72 7.50 -10.32 -11.18
N VAL A 73 6.21 -10.01 -11.09
CA VAL A 73 5.45 -9.22 -12.08
C VAL A 73 5.11 -7.87 -11.46
N GLU A 74 5.84 -6.83 -11.87
CA GLU A 74 5.60 -5.45 -11.42
C GLU A 74 4.35 -4.89 -12.11
N VAL A 75 3.41 -4.40 -11.31
CA VAL A 75 2.11 -3.88 -11.76
C VAL A 75 1.78 -2.60 -10.98
N GLU A 76 1.13 -1.64 -11.62
CA GLU A 76 0.55 -0.51 -10.90
C GLU A 76 -0.34 -1.03 -9.75
N ALA A 77 -0.13 -0.54 -8.53
CA ALA A 77 -0.74 -1.09 -7.31
C ALA A 77 -2.28 -1.18 -7.42
N ALA A 78 -2.93 -0.14 -7.98
CA ALA A 78 -4.38 -0.10 -8.21
C ALA A 78 -4.90 -1.17 -9.17
N MET A 79 -4.04 -1.75 -10.02
CA MET A 79 -4.43 -2.76 -11.01
C MET A 79 -4.29 -4.19 -10.50
N LEU A 80 -3.53 -4.42 -9.43
CA LEU A 80 -3.25 -5.76 -8.89
C LEU A 80 -4.53 -6.56 -8.54
N PRO A 81 -5.55 -5.99 -7.88
CA PRO A 81 -6.78 -6.73 -7.58
C PRO A 81 -7.48 -7.27 -8.83
N ASN A 82 -7.48 -6.49 -9.93
CA ASN A 82 -8.08 -6.90 -11.20
C ASN A 82 -7.28 -7.97 -11.94
N LEU A 83 -5.95 -7.99 -11.75
CA LEU A 83 -5.04 -8.94 -12.39
C LEU A 83 -4.83 -10.21 -11.57
N LEU A 84 -5.29 -10.25 -10.31
CA LEU A 84 -5.12 -11.38 -9.41
C LEU A 84 -5.53 -12.73 -10.03
N PRO A 85 -6.64 -12.87 -10.80
CA PRO A 85 -7.00 -14.12 -11.45
C PRO A 85 -6.00 -14.61 -12.52
N ASP A 86 -5.14 -13.74 -13.03
CA ASP A 86 -4.13 -14.06 -14.04
C ASP A 86 -2.75 -14.39 -13.44
N LEU A 87 -2.56 -14.14 -12.14
CA LEU A 87 -1.37 -14.40 -11.35
C LEU A 87 -1.55 -15.66 -10.49
N ASP A 88 -0.45 -16.26 -10.04
CA ASP A 88 -0.51 -17.31 -9.02
C ASP A 88 -0.81 -16.69 -7.65
N TYR A 89 -0.14 -15.57 -7.37
CA TYR A 89 -0.32 -14.76 -6.16
C TYR A 89 -0.13 -13.28 -6.48
N ALA A 90 -0.57 -12.41 -5.57
CA ALA A 90 -0.17 -11.01 -5.58
C ALA A 90 0.05 -10.49 -4.15
N VAL A 91 1.08 -9.67 -3.96
CA VAL A 91 1.24 -8.85 -2.75
C VAL A 91 0.60 -7.50 -3.02
N MET A 92 -0.41 -7.15 -2.22
CA MET A 92 -1.26 -5.99 -2.48
C MET A 92 -1.36 -5.07 -1.26
N ASN A 93 -1.42 -3.76 -1.52
CA ASN A 93 -1.77 -2.75 -0.54
C ASN A 93 -3.25 -2.91 -0.16
N LEU A 94 -3.55 -2.88 1.14
CA LEU A 94 -4.90 -3.17 1.64
C LEU A 94 -5.96 -2.20 1.12
N ASN A 95 -5.63 -0.91 0.98
CA ASN A 95 -6.58 0.08 0.46
C ASN A 95 -7.16 -0.33 -0.92
N PHE A 96 -6.33 -0.81 -1.85
CA PHE A 96 -6.80 -1.27 -3.16
C PHE A 96 -7.58 -2.59 -3.08
N VAL A 97 -7.26 -3.45 -2.12
CA VAL A 97 -8.07 -4.65 -1.85
C VAL A 97 -9.46 -4.26 -1.34
N LEU A 98 -9.54 -3.33 -0.39
CA LEU A 98 -10.80 -2.84 0.14
C LEU A 98 -11.65 -2.14 -0.94
N ASP A 99 -11.03 -1.31 -1.78
CA ASP A 99 -11.69 -0.66 -2.91
C ASP A 99 -12.27 -1.69 -3.89
N ALA A 100 -11.48 -2.72 -4.22
CA ALA A 100 -11.91 -3.79 -5.13
C ALA A 100 -13.08 -4.60 -4.55
N VAL A 101 -13.02 -4.95 -3.26
CA VAL A 101 -14.11 -5.66 -2.57
C VAL A 101 -15.38 -4.79 -2.52
N ASN A 102 -15.25 -3.49 -2.22
CA ASN A 102 -16.36 -2.54 -2.26
C ASN A 102 -16.96 -2.40 -3.68
N ALA A 103 -16.15 -2.56 -4.72
CA ALA A 103 -16.59 -2.59 -6.12
C ALA A 103 -17.20 -3.94 -6.54
N GLY A 104 -17.23 -4.94 -5.65
CA GLY A 104 -17.83 -6.27 -5.88
C GLY A 104 -16.88 -7.29 -6.49
N ILE A 105 -15.56 -7.05 -6.45
CA ILE A 105 -14.56 -8.06 -6.81
C ILE A 105 -14.39 -9.01 -5.62
N GLU A 106 -14.53 -10.32 -5.88
CA GLU A 106 -14.30 -11.34 -4.86
C GLU A 106 -12.79 -11.55 -4.67
N ILE A 107 -12.30 -11.28 -3.47
CA ILE A 107 -10.91 -11.50 -3.04
C ILE A 107 -10.98 -12.24 -1.70
N ASP A 108 -10.35 -13.41 -1.64
CA ASP A 108 -10.27 -14.19 -0.42
C ASP A 108 -9.37 -13.52 0.63
N ASP A 109 -9.45 -13.97 1.87
CA ASP A 109 -8.58 -13.51 2.94
C ASP A 109 -7.10 -13.70 2.56
N PRO A 110 -6.21 -12.81 3.01
CA PRO A 110 -4.78 -12.91 2.69
C PRO A 110 -4.18 -14.19 3.26
N LEU A 111 -3.33 -14.84 2.47
CA LEU A 111 -2.56 -16.03 2.88
C LEU A 111 -1.45 -15.66 3.87
N LEU A 112 -0.92 -14.44 3.78
CA LEU A 112 0.06 -13.85 4.69
C LEU A 112 -0.23 -12.36 4.85
N LEU A 113 0.08 -11.84 6.03
CA LEU A 113 0.06 -10.41 6.33
C LEU A 113 1.42 -9.97 6.89
N GLU A 114 1.76 -8.71 6.69
CA GLU A 114 2.86 -8.08 7.41
C GLU A 114 2.65 -8.15 8.91
N ASP A 115 3.73 -8.36 9.65
CA ASP A 115 3.73 -8.24 11.10
C ASP A 115 3.88 -6.76 11.55
N GLU A 116 3.62 -6.51 12.84
CA GLU A 116 3.60 -5.18 13.42
C GLU A 116 4.93 -4.42 13.24
N ALA A 117 6.06 -5.10 13.36
CA ALA A 117 7.37 -4.47 13.20
C ALA A 117 7.60 -3.95 11.79
N ASN A 118 6.95 -4.55 10.79
CA ASN A 118 7.10 -4.21 9.39
C ASN A 118 6.06 -3.19 8.91
N TYR A 119 4.81 -3.23 9.40
CA TYR A 119 3.79 -2.28 8.93
C TYR A 119 3.81 -0.93 9.67
N LEU A 120 4.24 -0.85 10.95
CA LEU A 120 4.26 0.42 11.69
C LEU A 120 5.11 1.51 11.04
N PRO A 121 6.32 1.23 10.51
CA PRO A 121 7.09 2.24 9.76
C PRO A 121 6.38 2.77 8.52
N ASN A 122 5.37 2.04 8.02
CA ASN A 122 4.56 2.38 6.87
C ASN A 122 3.19 2.96 7.26
N ALA A 123 3.08 3.59 8.45
CA ALA A 123 1.87 4.28 8.84
C ALA A 123 1.52 5.41 7.87
N ASN A 124 0.23 5.54 7.57
CA ASN A 124 -0.31 6.53 6.66
C ASN A 124 -0.30 7.93 7.27
N VAL A 125 0.14 8.88 6.46
CA VAL A 125 0.40 10.27 6.86
C VAL A 125 -0.53 11.25 6.17
N ILE A 126 -0.75 12.40 6.82
CA ILE A 126 -1.26 13.61 6.19
C ILE A 126 -0.07 14.43 5.76
N ALA A 127 -0.06 14.82 4.48
CA ALA A 127 0.98 15.68 3.95
C ALA A 127 0.39 16.97 3.36
N VAL A 128 1.12 18.05 3.55
CA VAL A 128 0.79 19.40 3.06
C VAL A 128 2.00 20.02 2.38
N LYS A 129 1.80 21.11 1.64
CA LYS A 129 2.92 21.91 1.17
C LYS A 129 3.68 22.49 2.37
N GLY A 130 5.02 22.51 2.34
CA GLY A 130 5.86 22.88 3.47
C GLY A 130 5.54 24.24 4.09
N GLU A 131 5.11 25.23 3.27
CA GLU A 131 4.69 26.55 3.75
C GLU A 131 3.39 26.54 4.60
N ASN A 132 2.59 25.47 4.49
CA ASN A 132 1.34 25.30 5.22
C ASN A 132 1.51 24.45 6.50
N ALA A 133 2.70 23.91 6.77
CA ALA A 133 2.89 22.94 7.86
C ALA A 133 2.42 23.44 9.23
N ASP A 134 2.69 24.71 9.54
CA ASP A 134 2.35 25.33 10.84
C ASP A 134 1.07 26.17 10.78
N ALA A 135 0.33 26.18 9.65
CA ALA A 135 -0.88 26.97 9.49
C ALA A 135 -2.00 26.46 10.41
N ASP A 136 -2.83 27.36 10.92
CA ASP A 136 -3.95 27.02 11.80
C ASP A 136 -4.96 26.09 11.11
N LEU A 137 -5.15 26.24 9.79
CA LEU A 137 -5.99 25.33 9.01
C LEU A 137 -5.43 23.90 8.96
N THR A 138 -4.10 23.75 8.90
CA THR A 138 -3.42 22.45 9.00
C THR A 138 -3.59 21.83 10.39
N LYS A 139 -3.39 22.62 11.46
CA LYS A 139 -3.60 22.17 12.85
C LYS A 139 -5.04 21.72 13.08
N ALA A 140 -6.03 22.46 12.53
CA ALA A 140 -7.44 22.07 12.59
C ALA A 140 -7.70 20.72 11.90
N LEU A 141 -7.14 20.50 10.69
CA LEU A 141 -7.23 19.22 9.98
C LEU A 141 -6.60 18.08 10.77
N VAL A 142 -5.38 18.29 11.28
CA VAL A 142 -4.64 17.29 12.08
C VAL A 142 -5.41 16.93 13.35
N ALA A 143 -5.92 17.92 14.09
CA ALA A 143 -6.70 17.68 15.30
C ALA A 143 -7.96 16.85 15.02
N ALA A 144 -8.67 17.14 13.93
CA ALA A 144 -9.84 16.39 13.52
C ALA A 144 -9.52 14.95 13.11
N LEU A 145 -8.44 14.74 12.35
CA LEU A 145 -7.98 13.40 11.92
C LEU A 145 -7.43 12.55 13.06
N GLN A 146 -6.77 13.17 14.03
CA GLN A 146 -6.26 12.47 15.21
C GLN A 146 -7.27 12.41 16.36
N SER A 147 -8.56 12.62 16.08
CA SER A 147 -9.59 12.58 17.11
C SER A 147 -9.96 11.17 17.57
N GLN A 148 -10.54 11.11 18.79
CA GLN A 148 -11.11 9.86 19.30
C GLN A 148 -12.22 9.34 18.38
N GLN A 149 -13.00 10.22 17.74
CA GLN A 149 -14.06 9.85 16.81
C GLN A 149 -13.49 9.10 15.57
N VAL A 150 -12.35 9.56 15.01
CA VAL A 150 -11.68 8.86 13.91
C VAL A 150 -11.13 7.51 14.37
N LYS A 151 -10.50 7.45 15.54
CA LYS A 151 -10.00 6.18 16.12
C LYS A 151 -11.11 5.16 16.30
N ASP A 152 -12.25 5.58 16.84
CA ASP A 152 -13.42 4.72 17.05
C ASP A 152 -14.05 4.28 15.72
N PHE A 153 -14.13 5.18 14.73
CA PHE A 153 -14.61 4.86 13.39
C PHE A 153 -13.76 3.79 12.74
N ILE A 154 -12.43 3.95 12.76
CA ILE A 154 -11.48 2.95 12.21
C ILE A 154 -11.71 1.58 12.87
N ALA A 155 -11.77 1.52 14.20
CA ALA A 155 -11.94 0.27 14.91
C ALA A 155 -13.28 -0.42 14.62
N GLN A 156 -14.36 0.36 14.48
CA GLN A 156 -15.71 -0.15 14.24
C GLN A 156 -15.94 -0.56 12.80
N THR A 157 -15.33 0.13 11.85
CA THR A 157 -15.56 -0.08 10.41
C THR A 157 -14.68 -1.20 9.86
N TYR A 158 -13.38 -1.19 10.22
CA TYR A 158 -12.40 -2.09 9.59
C TYR A 158 -12.04 -3.30 10.44
N HIS A 159 -12.57 -3.43 11.66
CA HIS A 159 -12.45 -4.63 12.52
C HIS A 159 -11.03 -5.18 12.68
N GLY A 160 -10.02 -4.30 12.65
CA GLY A 160 -8.61 -4.65 12.78
C GLY A 160 -7.83 -4.81 11.47
N ALA A 161 -8.48 -4.73 10.30
CA ALA A 161 -7.79 -4.68 9.02
C ALA A 161 -7.03 -3.35 8.85
N VAL A 162 -7.65 -2.24 9.29
CA VAL A 162 -7.02 -0.91 9.40
C VAL A 162 -6.86 -0.59 10.88
N LEU A 163 -5.71 -0.07 11.28
CA LEU A 163 -5.36 0.17 12.68
C LEU A 163 -4.97 1.64 12.90
N SER A 164 -5.68 2.33 13.80
CA SER A 164 -5.25 3.67 14.22
C SER A 164 -3.95 3.60 14.99
N VAL A 165 -2.99 4.47 14.65
CA VAL A 165 -1.70 4.62 15.36
C VAL A 165 -1.66 5.86 16.25
N VAL A 166 -2.82 6.47 16.50
CA VAL A 166 -2.94 7.66 17.36
C VAL A 166 -3.02 7.23 18.82
N ASP A 167 -1.95 7.47 19.59
CA ASP A 167 -1.88 7.09 21.01
C ASP A 167 -2.70 8.01 21.91
N ASN A 168 -2.65 9.32 21.68
CA ASN A 168 -3.31 10.34 22.46
C ASN A 168 -4.31 11.11 21.59
N PRO A 169 -5.50 10.56 21.33
CA PRO A 169 -6.45 11.19 20.45
C PRO A 169 -7.00 12.50 21.04
N THR A 170 -7.27 13.46 20.17
CA THR A 170 -7.91 14.74 20.50
C THR A 170 -9.43 14.56 20.66
N ASP A 171 -10.11 15.62 21.08
CA ASP A 171 -11.57 15.71 21.00
C ASP A 171 -12.08 16.22 19.62
N GLY A 172 -11.18 16.37 18.66
CA GLY A 172 -11.43 16.87 17.29
C GLY A 172 -10.91 18.28 17.07
N TYR A 173 -10.41 18.95 18.12
CA TYR A 173 -9.98 20.35 18.06
C TYR A 173 -8.62 20.56 18.70
N ASP A 174 -7.88 21.54 18.16
CA ASP A 174 -6.65 22.04 18.75
C ASP A 174 -6.97 23.32 19.54
N PRO A 175 -6.68 23.38 20.86
CA PRO A 175 -7.02 24.54 21.70
C PRO A 175 -6.22 25.81 21.35
N ASP A 176 -5.12 25.69 20.61
CA ASP A 176 -4.29 26.80 20.20
C ASP A 176 -4.70 27.42 18.85
N VAL A 177 -5.74 26.86 18.19
CA VAL A 177 -6.29 27.34 16.91
C VAL A 177 -7.41 28.33 17.12
N ASP A 178 -7.34 29.48 16.46
CA ASP A 178 -8.44 30.45 16.37
C ASP A 178 -9.43 30.01 15.27
N TYR A 179 -10.38 29.16 15.62
CA TYR A 179 -11.40 28.66 14.70
C TYR A 179 -12.32 29.74 14.14
N ASP A 180 -12.58 30.84 14.89
CA ASP A 180 -13.37 31.96 14.41
C ASP A 180 -12.69 32.66 13.22
N ALA A 181 -11.35 32.70 13.21
CA ALA A 181 -10.58 33.23 12.08
C ALA A 181 -10.56 32.29 10.86
N LEU A 182 -10.85 31.02 11.03
CA LEU A 182 -10.94 30.02 9.96
C LEU A 182 -12.34 29.86 9.37
N ALA A 183 -13.37 30.40 10.01
CA ALA A 183 -14.76 30.26 9.58
C ALA A 183 -14.96 30.68 8.12
N GLY A 184 -15.70 29.90 7.36
CA GLY A 184 -15.97 30.10 5.94
C GLY A 184 -14.86 29.66 5.00
N GLN A 185 -13.74 29.14 5.51
CA GLN A 185 -12.66 28.61 4.65
C GLN A 185 -13.01 27.24 4.08
N THR A 186 -12.43 26.95 2.92
CA THR A 186 -12.53 25.63 2.27
C THR A 186 -11.15 24.97 2.21
N LEU A 187 -11.11 23.72 2.62
CA LEU A 187 -9.94 22.86 2.64
C LEU A 187 -10.15 21.73 1.61
N VAL A 188 -9.28 21.62 0.61
CA VAL A 188 -9.31 20.55 -0.39
C VAL A 188 -8.30 19.49 0.00
N VAL A 189 -8.76 18.26 0.22
CA VAL A 189 -7.90 17.10 0.52
C VAL A 189 -8.09 16.04 -0.54
N GLU A 190 -7.02 15.63 -1.20
CA GLU A 190 -6.98 14.47 -2.09
C GLU A 190 -6.68 13.22 -1.29
N ALA A 191 -7.41 12.14 -1.57
CA ALA A 191 -7.28 10.89 -0.85
C ALA A 191 -7.67 9.70 -1.74
N THR A 192 -7.09 8.53 -1.49
CA THR A 192 -7.62 7.29 -2.07
C THR A 192 -8.95 6.92 -1.40
N PRO A 193 -9.87 6.23 -2.12
CA PRO A 193 -11.24 6.04 -1.65
C PRO A 193 -11.33 5.37 -0.28
N THR A 194 -10.82 4.15 -0.13
CA THR A 194 -10.90 3.38 1.12
C THR A 194 -9.49 3.08 1.66
N PRO A 195 -9.19 3.31 2.94
CA PRO A 195 -10.06 3.85 3.99
C PRO A 195 -10.04 5.38 4.09
N HIS A 196 -9.18 6.06 3.33
CA HIS A 196 -8.79 7.45 3.52
C HIS A 196 -9.96 8.43 3.33
N SER A 197 -10.59 8.44 2.12
CA SER A 197 -11.77 9.28 1.86
C SER A 197 -12.95 8.90 2.74
N GLU A 198 -13.13 7.61 3.06
CA GLU A 198 -14.19 7.17 3.96
C GLU A 198 -14.03 7.77 5.36
N ILE A 199 -12.80 7.78 5.92
CA ILE A 199 -12.49 8.42 7.21
C ILE A 199 -12.79 9.92 7.15
N LEU A 200 -12.31 10.60 6.11
CA LEU A 200 -12.53 12.04 5.93
C LEU A 200 -14.01 12.37 5.85
N ASN A 201 -14.76 11.70 4.98
CA ASN A 201 -16.17 11.96 4.73
C ASN A 201 -17.08 11.56 5.90
N SER A 202 -16.77 10.45 6.57
CA SER A 202 -17.62 9.94 7.64
C SER A 202 -17.46 10.68 8.96
N VAL A 203 -16.26 11.25 9.23
CA VAL A 203 -15.95 11.85 10.54
C VAL A 203 -15.43 13.27 10.41
N VAL A 204 -14.34 13.48 9.65
CA VAL A 204 -13.58 14.74 9.67
C VAL A 204 -14.40 15.90 9.10
N VAL A 205 -15.17 15.65 8.03
CA VAL A 205 -16.12 16.64 7.47
C VAL A 205 -17.05 17.19 8.54
N GLY A 206 -17.61 16.31 9.39
CA GLY A 206 -18.52 16.71 10.47
C GLY A 206 -17.84 17.57 11.52
N ILE A 207 -16.65 17.18 11.98
CA ILE A 207 -15.87 17.92 12.99
C ILE A 207 -15.52 19.33 12.50
N LEU A 208 -15.01 19.45 11.27
CA LEU A 208 -14.63 20.75 10.71
C LEU A 208 -15.83 21.63 10.41
N ALA A 209 -16.96 21.06 9.98
CA ALA A 209 -18.21 21.78 9.73
C ALA A 209 -18.79 22.43 10.99
N GLU A 210 -18.58 21.88 12.20
CA GLU A 210 -18.95 22.49 13.47
C GLU A 210 -18.24 23.84 13.73
N LYS A 211 -17.13 24.07 13.01
CA LYS A 211 -16.34 25.31 13.05
C LYS A 211 -16.48 26.15 11.78
N ASP A 212 -17.53 25.90 10.98
CA ASP A 212 -17.76 26.56 9.69
C ASP A 212 -16.59 26.45 8.71
N ILE A 213 -15.83 25.35 8.78
CA ILE A 213 -14.76 25.00 7.81
C ILE A 213 -15.33 23.92 6.88
N THR A 214 -15.26 24.18 5.57
CA THR A 214 -15.69 23.21 4.56
C THR A 214 -14.51 22.29 4.18
N LEU A 215 -14.62 20.99 4.43
CA LEU A 215 -13.71 19.99 3.89
C LEU A 215 -14.27 19.46 2.57
N GLN A 216 -13.53 19.68 1.48
CA GLN A 216 -13.79 19.08 0.17
C GLN A 216 -12.84 17.91 -0.01
N VAL A 217 -13.36 16.69 0.00
CA VAL A 217 -12.61 15.46 -0.26
C VAL A 217 -12.67 15.16 -1.76
N VAL A 218 -11.51 14.88 -2.36
CA VAL A 218 -11.37 14.52 -3.76
C VAL A 218 -10.77 13.12 -3.84
N ASP A 219 -11.55 12.18 -4.38
CA ASP A 219 -11.08 10.81 -4.57
C ASP A 219 -10.08 10.71 -5.71
N VAL A 220 -8.93 10.11 -5.46
CA VAL A 220 -7.88 9.80 -6.43
C VAL A 220 -7.65 8.29 -6.45
N SER A 221 -7.71 7.68 -7.62
CA SER A 221 -7.70 6.22 -7.77
C SER A 221 -6.31 5.59 -7.91
N ASN A 222 -5.23 6.38 -7.86
CA ASN A 222 -3.84 5.92 -7.94
C ASN A 222 -2.93 6.85 -7.13
N TYR A 223 -1.65 6.45 -6.95
CA TYR A 223 -0.71 7.18 -6.08
C TYR A 223 0.11 8.28 -6.79
N THR A 224 -0.15 8.59 -8.06
CA THR A 224 0.79 9.41 -8.85
C THR A 224 0.47 10.90 -8.88
N GLN A 225 -0.74 11.30 -8.46
CA GLN A 225 -1.24 12.66 -8.65
C GLN A 225 -1.18 13.50 -7.37
N GLU A 226 -1.44 12.93 -6.20
CA GLU A 226 -1.71 13.67 -4.96
C GLU A 226 -0.52 14.51 -4.47
N ASN A 227 0.71 13.99 -4.56
CA ASN A 227 1.90 14.78 -4.16
C ASN A 227 2.19 15.94 -5.12
N PRO A 228 2.16 15.75 -6.47
CA PRO A 228 2.24 16.85 -7.43
C PRO A 228 1.19 17.93 -7.21
N ASP A 229 -0.06 17.57 -6.91
CA ASP A 229 -1.15 18.52 -6.73
C ASP A 229 -1.02 19.33 -5.44
N VAL A 230 -0.55 18.73 -4.35
CA VAL A 230 -0.20 19.44 -3.10
C VAL A 230 1.00 20.37 -3.33
N ASP A 231 2.04 19.91 -4.01
CA ASP A 231 3.24 20.74 -4.30
C ASP A 231 2.90 21.94 -5.19
N ALA A 232 2.02 21.75 -6.17
CA ALA A 232 1.50 22.80 -7.03
C ALA A 232 0.51 23.75 -6.30
N GLY A 233 -0.07 23.33 -5.17
CA GLY A 233 -1.10 24.05 -4.44
C GLY A 233 -2.51 23.89 -5.03
N THR A 234 -2.74 22.90 -5.88
CA THR A 234 -4.07 22.53 -6.41
C THR A 234 -4.92 21.86 -5.35
N ALA A 235 -4.31 20.99 -4.54
CA ALA A 235 -4.86 20.48 -3.30
C ALA A 235 -4.14 21.12 -2.10
N TYR A 236 -4.83 21.26 -0.98
CA TYR A 236 -4.23 21.78 0.26
C TYR A 236 -3.42 20.70 0.98
N ALA A 237 -3.95 19.49 1.02
CA ALA A 237 -3.33 18.32 1.66
C ALA A 237 -3.64 17.06 0.87
N ASN A 238 -2.88 16.00 1.13
CA ASN A 238 -3.24 14.66 0.71
C ASN A 238 -3.23 13.67 1.89
N TYR A 239 -3.97 12.57 1.70
CA TYR A 239 -4.08 11.49 2.66
C TYR A 239 -4.21 10.15 1.92
N PHE A 240 -3.07 9.48 1.65
CA PHE A 240 -3.04 8.23 0.88
C PHE A 240 -1.75 7.42 1.08
N GLN A 241 -0.69 8.03 1.61
CA GLN A 241 0.68 7.54 1.54
C GLN A 241 1.28 7.31 2.92
N HIS A 242 2.34 6.51 2.96
CA HIS A 242 3.23 6.37 4.10
C HIS A 242 4.51 7.22 3.93
N GLN A 243 5.22 7.45 5.03
CA GLN A 243 6.41 8.30 5.03
C GLN A 243 7.49 7.88 4.00
N PRO A 244 7.86 6.59 3.83
CA PRO A 244 8.84 6.20 2.82
C PRO A 244 8.46 6.61 1.38
N TYR A 245 7.16 6.57 1.04
CA TYR A 245 6.69 6.99 -0.28
C TYR A 245 6.85 8.50 -0.49
N LEU A 246 6.51 9.31 0.52
CA LEU A 246 6.71 10.76 0.47
C LEU A 246 8.19 11.12 0.39
N ASP A 247 9.06 10.44 1.16
CA ASP A 247 10.50 10.68 1.15
C ASP A 247 11.10 10.41 -0.24
N ASP A 248 10.66 9.34 -0.91
CA ASP A 248 11.09 9.01 -2.27
C ASP A 248 10.63 10.07 -3.28
N TYR A 249 9.35 10.48 -3.22
CA TYR A 249 8.84 11.59 -4.04
C TYR A 249 9.66 12.87 -3.87
N VAL A 250 9.90 13.31 -2.64
CA VAL A 250 10.68 14.54 -2.36
C VAL A 250 12.13 14.41 -2.84
N LYS A 251 12.73 13.24 -2.65
CA LYS A 251 14.11 12.96 -3.11
C LYS A 251 14.21 13.01 -4.64
N GLU A 252 13.23 12.46 -5.36
CA GLU A 252 13.27 12.36 -6.81
C GLU A 252 12.91 13.68 -7.50
N THR A 253 11.95 14.43 -6.94
CA THR A 253 11.41 15.64 -7.59
C THR A 253 11.98 16.95 -7.02
N GLY A 254 12.47 16.93 -5.78
CA GLY A 254 12.81 18.13 -5.01
C GLY A 254 11.56 18.89 -4.54
N GLY A 255 10.39 18.25 -4.55
CA GLY A 255 9.11 18.83 -4.14
C GLY A 255 9.10 19.28 -2.67
N ASN A 256 8.25 20.25 -2.35
CA ASN A 256 8.11 20.82 -1.01
C ASN A 256 6.83 20.33 -0.33
N VAL A 257 6.68 19.02 -0.23
CA VAL A 257 5.57 18.35 0.48
C VAL A 257 6.12 17.74 1.76
N VAL A 258 5.44 17.96 2.89
CA VAL A 258 5.90 17.53 4.21
C VAL A 258 4.78 16.85 4.99
N THR A 259 5.13 15.84 5.77
CA THR A 259 4.23 15.19 6.72
C THR A 259 3.91 16.12 7.90
N VAL A 260 2.64 16.16 8.29
CA VAL A 260 2.17 16.92 9.47
C VAL A 260 1.54 16.03 10.53
N ALA A 261 1.08 14.84 10.19
CA ALA A 261 0.56 13.86 11.15
C ALA A 261 0.62 12.44 10.61
N ILE A 262 0.61 11.46 11.54
CA ILE A 262 0.34 10.04 11.26
C ILE A 262 -1.07 9.72 11.77
N VAL A 263 -1.78 8.81 11.11
CA VAL A 263 -3.19 8.52 11.44
C VAL A 263 -3.44 7.03 11.66
N HIS A 264 -3.12 6.20 10.68
CA HIS A 264 -3.40 4.78 10.72
C HIS A 264 -2.34 3.97 9.97
N THR A 265 -2.43 2.66 10.07
CA THR A 265 -1.62 1.74 9.29
C THR A 265 -2.48 0.62 8.70
N GLU A 266 -1.97 0.05 7.61
CA GLU A 266 -2.57 -1.03 6.85
C GLU A 266 -1.51 -2.09 6.56
N PRO A 267 -1.64 -3.31 7.13
CA PRO A 267 -0.73 -4.39 6.78
C PRO A 267 -0.85 -4.75 5.28
N MET A 268 0.28 -4.86 4.59
CA MET A 268 0.31 -5.40 3.24
C MET A 268 0.10 -6.92 3.30
N GLY A 269 -0.58 -7.50 2.31
CA GLY A 269 -0.91 -8.92 2.31
C GLY A 269 -0.50 -9.65 1.04
N LEU A 270 -0.19 -10.95 1.14
CA LEU A 270 -0.09 -11.89 0.02
C LEU A 270 -1.42 -12.57 -0.18
N TYR A 271 -1.99 -12.43 -1.36
CA TYR A 271 -3.30 -12.97 -1.74
C TYR A 271 -3.14 -14.06 -2.79
N GLY A 272 -4.00 -15.08 -2.71
CA GLY A 272 -4.08 -16.15 -3.70
C GLY A 272 -4.81 -15.68 -4.96
N GLY A 273 -4.24 -16.00 -6.12
CA GLY A 273 -4.89 -15.82 -7.42
C GLY A 273 -5.31 -17.18 -7.99
N LYS A 274 -4.49 -17.79 -8.86
CA LYS A 274 -4.68 -19.17 -9.32
C LYS A 274 -4.45 -20.22 -8.23
N GLN A 275 -3.69 -19.86 -7.20
CA GLN A 275 -3.34 -20.73 -6.08
C GLN A 275 -4.13 -20.32 -4.84
N ALA A 276 -4.78 -21.26 -4.18
CA ALA A 276 -5.60 -20.99 -2.99
C ALA A 276 -4.82 -21.15 -1.67
N ASP A 277 -3.59 -21.66 -1.71
CA ASP A 277 -2.72 -21.88 -0.57
C ASP A 277 -1.24 -21.69 -0.96
N LEU A 278 -0.34 -21.83 0.01
CA LEU A 278 1.11 -21.59 -0.20
C LEU A 278 1.86 -22.82 -0.75
N SER A 279 1.18 -23.91 -1.11
CA SER A 279 1.83 -25.17 -1.53
C SER A 279 2.70 -25.01 -2.78
N ALA A 280 2.30 -24.16 -3.74
CA ALA A 280 3.10 -23.86 -4.93
C ALA A 280 4.41 -23.12 -4.60
N LEU A 281 4.50 -22.49 -3.43
CA LEU A 281 5.68 -21.82 -2.88
C LEU A 281 6.49 -22.72 -1.93
N GLY A 282 6.10 -24.00 -1.79
CA GLY A 282 6.77 -24.97 -0.93
C GLY A 282 6.57 -24.74 0.57
N LYS A 283 5.46 -24.11 0.96
CA LYS A 283 5.11 -23.77 2.36
C LYS A 283 3.87 -24.51 2.84
#